data_649a9c28af0d6ceb3dc51fb52c8381ed
#
_entry.id   649a9c28af0d6ceb3dc51fb52c8381ed
#
_cell.length_a   1.000
_cell.length_b   1.000
_cell.length_c   1.000
_cell.angle_alpha   90.00
_cell.angle_beta   90.00
_cell.angle_gamma   90.00
#
_symmetry.space_group_name_H-M   'P 1'
#
loop_
_entity.id
_entity.type
_entity.pdbx_description
1 polymer ?
#
loop_
_entity_poly.entity_id
_entity_poly.type
_entity_poly.pdbx_seq_one_letter_code
_entity_poly.pdbx_strand_id
1 'polypeptide(L)'
;MKVFGTAGIRMRYGDELDPLLALRIGNAVGRLGISKEAYIVHDTRTTSHVVSYAVSSGLMSAGVNVIYVGTAPTPVAAYSASKYRSLGISVTASHNPPEYNGMKFYDNNGYEFTRDLEAEIEKMLDEHPRYVEWSRVGQASVSHHVLDEYVEDLLNFVEKPRTTKPVNIVLDCANGASYYVAPLLVRALGAKPITLNCNPDGYFPIRPPEPRKDVLEGLLDKYNVFKPHAIFAFDGDADRLAVLDPLSGFIRQDRLLAFYAKKALESRKGHVVVSIDTGYVVDDVVLEMGGTVERYNLGKTHERVKELGRQNVVMAGEPWKLILTEWGPWVDGVLQVALLTKYLVETGKNISKLLDDERIPDYPWDRRSYLLDPPEIRELVYRDLVDEMSCLLGDPVRVIDIDGYRFEYKDRSWVLVRKSGTEPKLRIYAEAETSERLVTMVEKVERKIHEITNRRGGRILEVTIG
;
A
#
# COMPACT_ATOMS: atom_id res chain seq x y z
N MET A 1 3.71 24.05 -11.01
CA MET A 1 4.82 23.30 -10.38
C MET A 1 4.36 21.86 -10.15
N LYS A 2 5.08 20.85 -10.66
CA LYS A 2 4.68 19.46 -10.46
C LYS A 2 5.24 18.95 -9.13
N VAL A 3 4.36 18.52 -8.23
CA VAL A 3 4.73 18.04 -6.88
C VAL A 3 4.19 16.64 -6.56
N PHE A 4 3.08 16.22 -7.23
CA PHE A 4 2.47 14.93 -7.00
C PHE A 4 3.14 13.80 -7.78
N GLY A 5 3.42 12.70 -7.08
CA GLY A 5 3.90 11.45 -7.62
C GLY A 5 2.76 10.45 -7.89
N THR A 6 3.05 9.14 -7.78
CA THR A 6 2.05 8.06 -7.95
C THR A 6 1.10 7.91 -6.76
N ALA A 7 1.53 8.32 -5.56
CA ALA A 7 0.75 8.23 -4.33
C ALA A 7 1.12 9.39 -3.41
N GLY A 8 0.46 10.53 -3.61
CA GLY A 8 0.73 11.76 -2.89
C GLY A 8 2.06 12.43 -3.27
N ILE A 9 2.50 13.34 -2.42
CA ILE A 9 3.77 14.07 -2.54
C ILE A 9 4.84 13.29 -1.77
N ARG A 10 6.01 13.05 -2.41
CA ARG A 10 7.19 12.46 -1.76
C ARG A 10 8.44 13.07 -2.34
N MET A 11 9.19 13.76 -1.50
CA MET A 11 10.33 14.57 -1.89
C MET A 11 11.44 14.48 -0.85
N ARG A 12 12.66 14.72 -1.26
CA ARG A 12 13.80 14.84 -0.35
C ARG A 12 13.69 16.14 0.43
N TYR A 13 13.71 16.01 1.77
CA TYR A 13 13.57 17.19 2.63
C TYR A 13 14.83 18.06 2.57
N GLY A 14 14.62 19.37 2.50
CA GLY A 14 15.66 20.39 2.39
C GLY A 14 16.03 20.73 0.94
N ASP A 15 16.01 19.76 0.04
CA ASP A 15 16.34 19.97 -1.38
C ASP A 15 15.09 20.27 -2.23
N GLU A 16 14.06 19.46 -2.07
CA GLU A 16 12.82 19.50 -2.88
C GLU A 16 11.60 19.91 -2.05
N LEU A 17 11.52 19.42 -0.82
CA LEU A 17 10.47 19.76 0.14
C LEU A 17 11.06 20.58 1.28
N ASP A 18 10.61 21.80 1.42
CA ASP A 18 10.92 22.68 2.55
C ASP A 18 9.62 23.14 3.27
N PRO A 19 9.74 23.79 4.45
CA PRO A 19 8.57 24.29 5.18
C PRO A 19 7.76 25.33 4.40
N LEU A 20 8.39 26.11 3.52
CA LEU A 20 7.68 27.10 2.72
C LEU A 20 6.82 26.45 1.65
N LEU A 21 7.33 25.42 0.96
CA LEU A 21 6.55 24.65 0.00
C LEU A 21 5.39 23.92 0.70
N ALA A 22 5.64 23.31 1.88
CA ALA A 22 4.61 22.65 2.67
C ALA A 22 3.48 23.63 3.09
N LEU A 23 3.82 24.85 3.49
CA LEU A 23 2.85 25.90 3.78
C LEU A 23 2.04 26.28 2.53
N ARG A 24 2.69 26.46 1.38
CA ARG A 24 2.01 26.78 0.12
C ARG A 24 1.06 25.66 -0.33
N ILE A 25 1.46 24.40 -0.16
CA ILE A 25 0.61 23.25 -0.41
C ILE A 25 -0.62 23.28 0.52
N GLY A 26 -0.43 23.50 1.82
CA GLY A 26 -1.52 23.63 2.77
C GLY A 26 -2.50 24.75 2.43
N ASN A 27 -2.00 25.92 2.00
CA ASN A 27 -2.84 27.02 1.52
C ASN A 27 -3.64 26.63 0.28
N ALA A 28 -3.01 25.99 -0.71
CA ALA A 28 -3.68 25.51 -1.92
C ALA A 28 -4.78 24.48 -1.59
N VAL A 29 -4.48 23.49 -0.75
CA VAL A 29 -5.46 22.48 -0.30
C VAL A 29 -6.64 23.11 0.42
N GLY A 30 -6.39 24.07 1.34
CA GLY A 30 -7.47 24.79 2.04
C GLY A 30 -8.38 25.59 1.10
N ARG A 31 -7.84 26.10 0.01
CA ARG A 31 -8.59 26.85 -1.03
C ARG A 31 -9.47 25.97 -1.92
N LEU A 32 -9.29 24.65 -1.94
CA LEU A 32 -10.21 23.73 -2.65
C LEU A 32 -11.64 23.78 -2.09
N GLY A 33 -11.81 24.23 -0.85
CA GLY A 33 -13.14 24.39 -0.25
C GLY A 33 -13.86 23.08 0.09
N ILE A 34 -13.14 21.96 0.18
CA ILE A 34 -13.70 20.61 0.46
C ILE A 34 -14.30 20.57 1.88
N SER A 35 -13.61 21.16 2.87
CA SER A 35 -14.06 21.23 4.24
C SER A 35 -13.51 22.48 4.96
N LYS A 36 -14.14 22.84 6.08
CA LYS A 36 -13.66 23.88 7.00
C LYS A 36 -12.78 23.34 8.12
N GLU A 37 -12.59 22.02 8.18
CA GLU A 37 -11.75 21.34 9.15
C GLU A 37 -10.80 20.35 8.45
N ALA A 38 -9.62 20.18 9.03
CA ALA A 38 -8.61 19.23 8.57
C ALA A 38 -7.98 18.48 9.74
N TYR A 39 -7.96 17.16 9.69
CA TYR A 39 -7.25 16.31 10.65
C TYR A 39 -5.88 15.97 10.10
N ILE A 40 -4.83 16.20 10.90
CA ILE A 40 -3.45 15.98 10.51
C ILE A 40 -2.82 14.91 11.38
N VAL A 41 -2.36 13.84 10.72
CA VAL A 41 -1.49 12.81 11.30
C VAL A 41 -0.12 12.88 10.66
N HIS A 42 0.89 12.29 11.30
CA HIS A 42 2.21 12.15 10.70
C HIS A 42 2.91 10.85 11.13
N ASP A 43 3.86 10.39 10.33
CA ASP A 43 4.72 9.26 10.68
C ASP A 43 5.84 9.69 11.66
N THR A 44 6.79 8.79 11.91
CA THR A 44 7.86 8.98 12.89
C THR A 44 9.08 9.73 12.38
N ARG A 45 9.14 10.15 11.11
CA ARG A 45 10.28 10.84 10.49
C ARG A 45 10.63 12.10 11.26
N THR A 46 11.93 12.37 11.37
CA THR A 46 12.45 13.53 12.12
C THR A 46 11.91 14.86 11.60
N THR A 47 11.56 14.94 10.31
CA THR A 47 11.04 16.14 9.65
C THR A 47 9.51 16.24 9.68
N SER A 48 8.80 15.20 10.15
CA SER A 48 7.33 15.16 10.09
C SER A 48 6.65 16.26 10.89
N HIS A 49 7.17 16.63 12.06
CA HIS A 49 6.63 17.76 12.85
C HIS A 49 6.73 19.08 12.09
N VAL A 50 7.90 19.39 11.52
CA VAL A 50 8.12 20.66 10.79
C VAL A 50 7.18 20.76 9.58
N VAL A 51 7.06 19.68 8.80
CA VAL A 51 6.16 19.64 7.64
C VAL A 51 4.70 19.75 8.08
N SER A 52 4.30 19.06 9.17
CA SER A 52 2.94 19.12 9.70
C SER A 52 2.56 20.53 10.17
N TYR A 53 3.44 21.22 10.87
CA TYR A 53 3.17 22.60 11.30
C TYR A 53 3.12 23.57 10.13
N ALA A 54 3.96 23.37 9.12
CA ALA A 54 3.97 24.21 7.93
C ALA A 54 2.67 24.05 7.11
N VAL A 55 2.25 22.80 6.83
CA VAL A 55 0.98 22.56 6.12
C VAL A 55 -0.22 23.04 6.92
N SER A 56 -0.20 22.90 8.26
CA SER A 56 -1.23 23.43 9.16
C SER A 56 -1.35 24.96 9.03
N SER A 57 -0.23 25.67 9.06
CA SER A 57 -0.21 27.13 8.88
C SER A 57 -0.79 27.54 7.53
N GLY A 58 -0.48 26.79 6.48
CA GLY A 58 -1.06 27.00 5.15
C GLY A 58 -2.58 26.86 5.13
N LEU A 59 -3.11 25.77 5.71
CA LEU A 59 -4.55 25.51 5.83
C LEU A 59 -5.26 26.61 6.61
N MET A 60 -4.73 26.98 7.78
CA MET A 60 -5.29 28.05 8.60
C MET A 60 -5.31 29.39 7.87
N SER A 61 -4.27 29.68 7.08
CA SER A 61 -4.21 30.90 6.27
C SER A 61 -5.27 30.95 5.16
N ALA A 62 -5.84 29.80 4.80
CA ALA A 62 -6.97 29.66 3.88
C ALA A 62 -8.34 29.56 4.59
N GLY A 63 -8.38 29.70 5.92
CA GLY A 63 -9.60 29.69 6.73
C GLY A 63 -10.10 28.27 7.10
N VAL A 64 -9.22 27.29 7.14
CA VAL A 64 -9.51 25.91 7.55
C VAL A 64 -9.00 25.70 8.97
N ASN A 65 -9.86 25.19 9.88
CA ASN A 65 -9.45 24.78 11.20
C ASN A 65 -8.62 23.48 11.14
N VAL A 66 -7.60 23.39 11.96
CA VAL A 66 -6.70 22.23 12.00
C VAL A 66 -6.85 21.49 13.31
N ILE A 67 -7.09 20.20 13.24
CA ILE A 67 -7.06 19.29 14.36
C ILE A 67 -5.80 18.41 14.23
N TYR A 68 -4.83 18.66 15.10
CA TYR A 68 -3.58 17.93 15.11
C TYR A 68 -3.73 16.67 15.96
N VAL A 69 -3.58 15.50 15.32
CA VAL A 69 -3.68 14.18 15.97
C VAL A 69 -2.31 13.70 16.46
N GLY A 70 -1.25 14.06 15.72
CA GLY A 70 0.12 13.67 16.05
C GLY A 70 0.58 12.42 15.31
N THR A 71 1.49 11.66 15.95
CA THR A 71 2.04 10.43 15.33
C THR A 71 0.99 9.33 15.27
N ALA A 72 0.59 8.98 14.07
CA ALA A 72 -0.46 7.99 13.81
C ALA A 72 -0.31 7.35 12.42
N PRO A 73 -0.86 6.12 12.21
CA PRO A 73 -0.95 5.51 10.91
C PRO A 73 -1.68 6.37 9.88
N THR A 74 -1.23 6.32 8.63
CA THR A 74 -1.89 7.02 7.51
C THR A 74 -3.40 6.75 7.41
N PRO A 75 -3.92 5.51 7.60
CA PRO A 75 -5.37 5.26 7.55
C PRO A 75 -6.18 6.08 8.57
N VAL A 76 -5.57 6.53 9.66
CA VAL A 76 -6.26 7.41 10.63
C VAL A 76 -6.62 8.76 10.01
N ALA A 77 -5.82 9.30 9.09
CA ALA A 77 -6.18 10.53 8.36
C ALA A 77 -7.45 10.34 7.51
N ALA A 78 -7.50 9.25 6.74
CA ALA A 78 -8.65 8.93 5.90
C ALA A 78 -9.92 8.61 6.72
N TYR A 79 -9.75 7.83 7.80
CA TYR A 79 -10.81 7.55 8.76
C TYR A 79 -11.40 8.84 9.36
N SER A 80 -10.53 9.74 9.83
CA SER A 80 -10.96 11.03 10.39
C SER A 80 -11.69 11.87 9.36
N ALA A 81 -11.16 11.93 8.13
CA ALA A 81 -11.80 12.64 7.04
C ALA A 81 -13.23 12.13 6.78
N SER A 82 -13.41 10.82 6.73
CA SER A 82 -14.71 10.19 6.54
C SER A 82 -15.64 10.38 7.73
N LYS A 83 -15.16 10.14 8.94
CA LYS A 83 -15.96 10.18 10.18
C LYS A 83 -16.47 11.58 10.48
N TYR A 84 -15.61 12.58 10.34
CA TYR A 84 -15.91 13.97 10.72
C TYR A 84 -16.26 14.88 9.52
N ARG A 85 -16.36 14.32 8.32
CA ARG A 85 -16.63 15.05 7.07
C ARG A 85 -15.64 16.20 6.85
N SER A 86 -14.37 15.94 7.13
CA SER A 86 -13.26 16.89 7.12
C SER A 86 -12.25 16.57 6.01
N LEU A 87 -11.21 17.38 5.88
CA LEU A 87 -10.00 16.96 5.16
C LEU A 87 -9.17 16.03 6.05
N GLY A 88 -8.55 15.02 5.47
CA GLY A 88 -7.54 14.18 6.11
C GLY A 88 -6.17 14.42 5.49
N ILE A 89 -5.15 14.59 6.31
CA ILE A 89 -3.78 14.80 5.83
C ILE A 89 -2.83 13.90 6.61
N SER A 90 -2.08 13.08 5.89
CA SER A 90 -1.00 12.29 6.45
C SER A 90 0.34 12.83 5.96
N VAL A 91 1.16 13.30 6.89
CA VAL A 91 2.53 13.76 6.61
C VAL A 91 3.48 12.58 6.72
N THR A 92 3.93 12.08 5.58
CA THR A 92 4.73 10.85 5.45
C THR A 92 5.37 10.72 4.08
N ALA A 93 6.46 9.98 3.99
CA ALA A 93 6.96 9.42 2.73
C ALA A 93 6.84 7.88 2.69
N SER A 94 5.98 7.28 3.56
CA SER A 94 5.68 5.84 3.61
C SER A 94 6.98 5.01 3.72
N HIS A 95 7.33 4.26 2.67
CA HIS A 95 8.47 3.35 2.63
C HIS A 95 9.79 3.98 2.12
N ASN A 96 9.80 5.26 1.76
CA ASN A 96 11.02 5.93 1.30
C ASN A 96 12.06 6.05 2.42
N PRO A 97 13.37 6.20 2.10
CA PRO A 97 14.43 6.44 3.07
C PRO A 97 14.15 7.62 4.03
N PRO A 98 14.88 7.71 5.18
CA PRO A 98 14.57 8.68 6.24
C PRO A 98 14.66 10.16 5.83
N GLU A 99 15.50 10.49 4.84
CA GLU A 99 15.66 11.85 4.32
C GLU A 99 14.49 12.34 3.47
N TYR A 100 13.55 11.47 3.08
CA TYR A 100 12.33 11.84 2.37
C TYR A 100 11.20 12.17 3.34
N ASN A 101 10.33 13.10 2.91
CA ASN A 101 9.03 13.31 3.53
C ASN A 101 7.99 13.68 2.45
N GLY A 102 6.75 13.86 2.84
CA GLY A 102 5.67 14.18 1.90
C GLY A 102 4.32 14.30 2.56
N MET A 103 3.28 14.23 1.75
CA MET A 103 1.90 14.37 2.20
C MET A 103 0.95 13.54 1.33
N LYS A 104 -0.01 12.89 1.97
CA LYS A 104 -1.19 12.28 1.35
C LYS A 104 -2.42 13.04 1.81
N PHE A 105 -3.39 13.20 0.93
CA PHE A 105 -4.60 13.99 1.18
C PHE A 105 -5.84 13.13 0.95
N TYR A 106 -6.84 13.31 1.81
CA TYR A 106 -8.11 12.61 1.75
C TYR A 106 -9.27 13.60 1.77
N ASP A 107 -10.24 13.37 0.90
CA ASP A 107 -11.46 14.17 0.85
C ASP A 107 -12.40 13.83 2.03
N ASN A 108 -13.46 14.60 2.19
CA ASN A 108 -14.42 14.47 3.29
C ASN A 108 -15.28 13.18 3.28
N ASN A 109 -14.98 12.24 2.40
CA ASN A 109 -15.51 10.88 2.39
C ASN A 109 -14.42 9.83 2.65
N GLY A 110 -13.18 10.25 2.85
CA GLY A 110 -12.02 9.39 3.09
C GLY A 110 -11.36 8.84 1.82
N TYR A 111 -11.75 9.29 0.63
CA TYR A 111 -11.04 8.94 -0.60
C TYR A 111 -9.74 9.74 -0.71
N GLU A 112 -8.67 9.08 -1.12
CA GLU A 112 -7.43 9.74 -1.51
C GLU A 112 -7.71 10.71 -2.67
N PHE A 113 -6.99 11.84 -2.72
CA PHE A 113 -7.19 12.83 -3.78
C PHE A 113 -6.93 12.21 -5.15
N THR A 114 -7.80 12.55 -6.09
CA THR A 114 -7.68 12.15 -7.49
C THR A 114 -6.75 13.09 -8.25
N ARG A 115 -6.31 12.66 -9.43
CA ARG A 115 -5.43 13.45 -10.31
C ARG A 115 -5.98 14.84 -10.65
N ASP A 116 -7.30 14.99 -10.72
CA ASP A 116 -7.92 16.29 -10.99
C ASP A 116 -7.70 17.28 -9.84
N LEU A 117 -7.87 16.81 -8.58
CA LEU A 117 -7.59 17.62 -7.39
C LEU A 117 -6.09 17.93 -7.24
N GLU A 118 -5.24 16.93 -7.51
CA GLU A 118 -3.78 17.11 -7.53
C GLU A 118 -3.35 18.17 -8.55
N ALA A 119 -3.88 18.11 -9.78
CA ALA A 119 -3.59 19.08 -10.83
C ALA A 119 -4.09 20.49 -10.48
N GLU A 120 -5.23 20.62 -9.79
CA GLU A 120 -5.73 21.89 -9.31
C GLU A 120 -4.81 22.51 -8.26
N ILE A 121 -4.30 21.70 -7.31
CA ILE A 121 -3.30 22.14 -6.34
C ILE A 121 -2.02 22.60 -7.05
N GLU A 122 -1.48 21.80 -7.98
CA GLU A 122 -0.28 22.14 -8.74
C GLU A 122 -0.42 23.47 -9.50
N LYS A 123 -1.59 23.72 -10.08
CA LYS A 123 -1.91 25.00 -10.72
C LYS A 123 -1.89 26.16 -9.71
N MET A 124 -2.49 25.98 -8.52
CA MET A 124 -2.49 27.00 -7.47
C MET A 124 -1.09 27.29 -6.93
N LEU A 125 -0.16 26.32 -6.99
CA LEU A 125 1.24 26.52 -6.57
C LEU A 125 2.03 27.41 -7.53
N ASP A 126 1.58 27.59 -8.79
CA ASP A 126 2.18 28.55 -9.73
C ASP A 126 1.66 29.97 -9.51
N GLU A 127 0.61 30.16 -8.70
CA GLU A 127 0.06 31.44 -8.31
C GLU A 127 0.66 31.95 -7.00
N HIS A 128 0.48 33.25 -6.72
CA HIS A 128 0.72 33.77 -5.38
C HIS A 128 -0.30 33.20 -4.38
N PRO A 129 0.11 32.79 -3.17
CA PRO A 129 -0.82 32.36 -2.14
C PRO A 129 -1.89 33.41 -1.87
N ARG A 130 -3.13 32.97 -1.67
CA ARG A 130 -4.24 33.87 -1.29
C ARG A 130 -4.60 33.56 0.16
N TYR A 131 -4.62 34.62 0.96
CA TYR A 131 -4.93 34.54 2.39
C TYR A 131 -6.33 35.09 2.64
N VAL A 132 -7.01 34.50 3.62
CA VAL A 132 -8.27 35.07 4.11
C VAL A 132 -8.01 36.31 4.96
N GLU A 133 -9.03 37.12 5.21
CA GLU A 133 -8.93 38.23 6.13
C GLU A 133 -8.59 37.75 7.55
N TRP A 134 -7.93 38.58 8.35
CA TRP A 134 -7.48 38.27 9.71
C TRP A 134 -8.57 37.69 10.61
N SER A 135 -9.83 38.12 10.46
CA SER A 135 -11.00 37.66 11.21
C SER A 135 -11.51 36.27 10.77
N ARG A 136 -10.98 35.72 9.69
CA ARG A 136 -11.42 34.43 9.09
C ARG A 136 -10.32 33.37 9.06
N VAL A 137 -9.17 33.66 9.68
CA VAL A 137 -8.07 32.69 9.82
C VAL A 137 -8.55 31.50 10.65
N GLY A 138 -8.23 30.28 10.18
CA GLY A 138 -8.54 29.04 10.88
C GLY A 138 -7.76 28.92 12.20
N GLN A 139 -8.27 28.09 13.10
CA GLN A 139 -7.65 27.83 14.40
C GLN A 139 -7.06 26.42 14.46
N ALA A 140 -6.07 26.23 15.33
CA ALA A 140 -5.49 24.92 15.59
C ALA A 140 -5.92 24.39 16.97
N SER A 141 -6.20 23.10 17.03
CA SER A 141 -6.44 22.34 18.25
C SER A 141 -5.72 20.99 18.20
N VAL A 142 -5.60 20.32 19.34
CA VAL A 142 -5.03 18.96 19.43
C VAL A 142 -6.14 18.00 19.82
N SER A 143 -6.22 16.88 19.14
CA SER A 143 -7.13 15.79 19.51
C SER A 143 -6.35 14.66 20.20
N HIS A 144 -6.85 14.22 21.35
CA HIS A 144 -6.34 13.07 22.08
C HIS A 144 -7.22 11.81 21.95
N HIS A 145 -8.34 11.90 21.22
CA HIS A 145 -9.36 10.86 21.18
C HIS A 145 -9.40 10.08 19.84
N VAL A 146 -8.94 10.69 18.76
CA VAL A 146 -9.08 10.12 17.41
C VAL A 146 -8.44 8.75 17.27
N LEU A 147 -7.29 8.52 17.89
CA LEU A 147 -6.62 7.21 17.84
C LEU A 147 -7.41 6.14 18.59
N ASP A 148 -7.95 6.47 19.76
CA ASP A 148 -8.75 5.55 20.58
C ASP A 148 -10.06 5.22 19.86
N GLU A 149 -10.71 6.22 19.26
CA GLU A 149 -11.91 6.04 18.46
C GLU A 149 -11.67 5.18 17.20
N TYR A 150 -10.54 5.39 16.52
CA TYR A 150 -10.16 4.54 15.39
C TYR A 150 -9.99 3.09 15.82
N VAL A 151 -9.31 2.84 16.93
CA VAL A 151 -9.10 1.49 17.48
C VAL A 151 -10.44 0.87 17.89
N GLU A 152 -11.30 1.61 18.58
CA GLU A 152 -12.62 1.14 19.03
C GLU A 152 -13.53 0.81 17.86
N ASP A 153 -13.65 1.72 16.89
CA ASP A 153 -14.48 1.51 15.70
C ASP A 153 -13.96 0.32 14.86
N LEU A 154 -12.63 0.16 14.77
CA LEU A 154 -12.04 -0.97 14.05
C LEU A 154 -12.29 -2.31 14.77
N LEU A 155 -12.22 -2.33 16.10
CA LEU A 155 -12.59 -3.52 16.91
C LEU A 155 -14.07 -3.87 16.75
N ASN A 156 -14.94 -2.87 16.70
CA ASN A 156 -16.37 -3.06 16.46
C ASN A 156 -16.64 -3.59 15.04
N PHE A 157 -15.90 -3.06 14.06
CA PHE A 157 -16.02 -3.50 12.66
C PHE A 157 -15.59 -4.95 12.44
N VAL A 158 -14.43 -5.34 12.97
CA VAL A 158 -13.94 -6.72 12.82
C VAL A 158 -14.70 -7.71 13.70
N GLU A 159 -15.40 -7.24 14.74
CA GLU A 159 -16.05 -8.01 15.78
C GLU A 159 -15.06 -8.85 16.61
N LYS A 160 -15.40 -9.15 17.85
CA LYS A 160 -14.57 -10.00 18.72
C LYS A 160 -14.54 -11.45 18.22
N PRO A 161 -13.42 -12.16 18.41
CA PRO A 161 -13.34 -13.58 18.14
C PRO A 161 -14.42 -14.36 18.90
N ARG A 162 -15.05 -15.33 18.23
CA ARG A 162 -16.09 -16.18 18.86
C ARG A 162 -15.51 -17.13 19.91
N THR A 163 -14.26 -17.54 19.71
CA THR A 163 -13.49 -18.38 20.62
C THR A 163 -12.08 -17.80 20.71
N THR A 164 -11.42 -17.97 21.87
CA THR A 164 -10.09 -17.42 22.09
C THR A 164 -9.11 -18.57 22.36
N LYS A 165 -8.17 -18.80 21.45
CA LYS A 165 -7.05 -19.72 21.62
C LYS A 165 -5.74 -18.95 21.85
N PRO A 166 -4.79 -19.50 22.58
CA PRO A 166 -3.50 -18.84 22.79
C PRO A 166 -2.76 -18.64 21.46
N VAL A 167 -2.51 -17.38 21.09
CA VAL A 167 -1.80 -16.99 19.87
C VAL A 167 -0.75 -15.94 20.22
N ASN A 168 0.49 -16.17 19.77
CA ASN A 168 1.57 -15.19 19.82
C ASN A 168 1.69 -14.55 18.44
N ILE A 169 1.75 -13.23 18.36
CA ILE A 169 1.94 -12.48 17.12
C ILE A 169 3.15 -11.56 17.29
N VAL A 170 4.14 -11.71 16.42
CA VAL A 170 5.23 -10.74 16.32
C VAL A 170 4.73 -9.56 15.46
N LEU A 171 4.89 -8.37 16.00
CA LEU A 171 4.65 -7.10 15.31
C LEU A 171 5.98 -6.42 15.07
N ASP A 172 6.39 -6.25 13.82
CA ASP A 172 7.50 -5.41 13.41
C ASP A 172 6.97 -4.09 12.87
N CYS A 173 7.04 -3.05 13.69
CA CYS A 173 6.51 -1.73 13.37
C CYS A 173 7.46 -0.87 12.51
N ALA A 174 8.62 -1.38 12.09
CA ALA A 174 9.64 -0.60 11.36
C ALA A 174 10.03 0.72 12.04
N ASN A 175 9.97 0.85 13.35
CA ASN A 175 10.10 2.12 14.08
C ASN A 175 9.09 3.21 13.63
N GLY A 176 8.02 2.81 12.91
CA GLY A 176 7.03 3.64 12.25
C GLY A 176 5.74 3.86 13.05
N ALA A 177 4.73 4.36 12.39
CA ALA A 177 3.51 4.89 12.98
C ALA A 177 2.55 3.85 13.59
N SER A 178 2.73 2.55 13.31
CA SER A 178 1.90 1.47 13.86
C SER A 178 2.15 1.15 15.33
N TYR A 179 3.22 1.71 15.93
CA TYR A 179 3.77 1.34 17.23
C TYR A 179 2.77 1.34 18.39
N TYR A 180 1.77 2.22 18.33
CA TYR A 180 0.75 2.37 19.37
C TYR A 180 -0.49 1.51 19.08
N VAL A 181 -1.08 1.66 17.90
CA VAL A 181 -2.39 1.06 17.57
C VAL A 181 -2.33 -0.45 17.36
N ALA A 182 -1.29 -0.97 16.69
CA ALA A 182 -1.22 -2.38 16.35
C ALA A 182 -1.10 -3.30 17.57
N PRO A 183 -0.25 -3.03 18.59
CA PRO A 183 -0.21 -3.82 19.81
C PRO A 183 -1.51 -3.79 20.62
N LEU A 184 -2.21 -2.65 20.65
CA LEU A 184 -3.49 -2.52 21.32
C LEU A 184 -4.55 -3.41 20.68
N LEU A 185 -4.68 -3.37 19.35
CA LEU A 185 -5.63 -4.20 18.60
C LEU A 185 -5.37 -5.68 18.77
N VAL A 186 -4.12 -6.12 18.60
CA VAL A 186 -3.76 -7.53 18.77
C VAL A 186 -4.11 -8.04 20.17
N ARG A 187 -3.84 -7.23 21.21
CA ARG A 187 -4.19 -7.57 22.60
C ARG A 187 -5.70 -7.58 22.83
N ALA A 188 -6.41 -6.58 22.32
CA ALA A 188 -7.87 -6.47 22.49
C ALA A 188 -8.63 -7.63 21.81
N LEU A 189 -8.07 -8.19 20.73
CA LEU A 189 -8.58 -9.37 20.04
C LEU A 189 -8.18 -10.70 20.71
N GLY A 190 -7.42 -10.68 21.81
CA GLY A 190 -7.10 -11.86 22.60
C GLY A 190 -5.79 -12.56 22.23
N ALA A 191 -4.98 -12.02 21.33
CA ALA A 191 -3.63 -12.51 21.06
C ALA A 191 -2.58 -11.83 21.95
N LYS A 192 -1.41 -12.47 22.09
CA LYS A 192 -0.25 -11.89 22.76
C LYS A 192 0.64 -11.17 21.73
N PRO A 193 0.69 -9.84 21.72
CA PRO A 193 1.62 -9.12 20.88
C PRO A 193 3.05 -9.22 21.43
N ILE A 194 4.00 -9.45 20.52
CA ILE A 194 5.44 -9.37 20.75
C ILE A 194 5.95 -8.28 19.84
N THR A 195 6.27 -7.13 20.41
CA THR A 195 6.60 -5.93 19.67
C THR A 195 8.10 -5.85 19.42
N LEU A 196 8.47 -5.70 18.13
CA LEU A 196 9.83 -5.47 17.68
C LEU A 196 9.83 -4.19 16.84
N ASN A 197 10.86 -3.36 17.03
CA ASN A 197 10.98 -2.09 16.30
C ASN A 197 9.72 -1.19 16.44
N CYS A 198 9.01 -1.30 17.57
CA CYS A 198 7.80 -0.52 17.87
C CYS A 198 8.08 0.67 18.80
N ASN A 199 9.29 1.13 18.89
CA ASN A 199 9.67 2.43 19.44
C ASN A 199 9.87 3.41 18.28
N PRO A 200 9.17 4.56 18.27
CA PRO A 200 9.25 5.53 17.19
C PRO A 200 10.67 6.02 16.96
N ASP A 201 11.18 5.90 15.73
CA ASP A 201 12.49 6.42 15.35
C ASP A 201 12.53 6.73 13.85
N GLY A 202 12.61 8.01 13.49
CA GLY A 202 12.60 8.48 12.12
C GLY A 202 13.85 8.15 11.29
N TYR A 203 14.89 7.58 11.89
CA TYR A 203 16.07 7.07 11.18
C TYR A 203 15.88 5.65 10.66
N PHE A 204 14.85 4.90 11.12
CA PHE A 204 14.61 3.50 10.76
C PHE A 204 15.86 2.62 10.91
N PRO A 205 16.47 2.55 12.11
CA PRO A 205 17.84 2.04 12.27
C PRO A 205 17.97 0.52 12.10
N ILE A 206 16.87 -0.23 12.23
CA ILE A 206 16.91 -1.70 12.23
C ILE A 206 16.70 -2.28 10.83
N ARG A 207 15.78 -1.71 10.09
CA ARG A 207 15.53 -2.05 8.69
C ARG A 207 14.93 -0.88 7.93
N PRO A 208 15.04 -0.86 6.59
CA PRO A 208 14.29 0.09 5.78
C PRO A 208 12.79 0.02 6.10
N PRO A 209 12.05 1.13 6.01
CA PRO A 209 10.62 1.13 6.29
C PRO A 209 9.78 0.36 5.25
N GLU A 210 10.37 -0.06 4.12
CA GLU A 210 9.70 -0.94 3.16
C GLU A 210 9.77 -2.40 3.63
N PRO A 211 8.62 -3.10 3.76
CA PRO A 211 8.57 -4.48 4.25
C PRO A 211 8.85 -5.51 3.14
N ARG A 212 10.04 -5.43 2.53
CA ARG A 212 10.45 -6.29 1.41
C ARG A 212 10.75 -7.71 1.88
N LYS A 213 10.46 -8.68 1.01
CA LYS A 213 10.68 -10.11 1.25
C LYS A 213 12.11 -10.42 1.66
N ASP A 214 13.10 -9.97 0.88
CA ASP A 214 14.53 -10.23 1.13
C ASP A 214 15.01 -9.71 2.50
N VAL A 215 14.51 -8.53 2.91
CA VAL A 215 14.81 -7.94 4.22
C VAL A 215 14.16 -8.74 5.35
N LEU A 216 12.88 -9.08 5.21
CA LEU A 216 12.11 -9.73 6.28
C LEU A 216 12.48 -11.21 6.45
N GLU A 217 12.75 -11.93 5.37
CA GLU A 217 13.25 -13.32 5.45
C GLU A 217 14.63 -13.38 6.10
N GLY A 218 15.49 -12.39 5.91
CA GLY A 218 16.75 -12.26 6.62
C GLY A 218 16.62 -12.04 8.15
N LEU A 219 15.42 -11.67 8.62
CA LEU A 219 15.10 -11.48 10.04
C LEU A 219 14.28 -12.66 10.63
N LEU A 220 13.88 -13.64 9.83
CA LEU A 220 12.96 -14.70 10.23
C LEU A 220 13.42 -15.47 11.47
N ASP A 221 14.71 -15.82 11.56
CA ASP A 221 15.27 -16.51 12.70
C ASP A 221 15.13 -15.70 14.01
N LYS A 222 15.28 -14.37 13.92
CA LYS A 222 15.11 -13.47 15.07
C LYS A 222 13.65 -13.42 15.53
N TYR A 223 12.71 -13.45 14.61
CA TYR A 223 11.28 -13.50 14.90
C TYR A 223 10.89 -14.85 15.53
N ASN A 224 11.45 -15.94 15.03
CA ASN A 224 11.10 -17.30 15.44
C ASN A 224 11.53 -17.67 16.87
N VAL A 225 12.47 -16.94 17.48
CA VAL A 225 12.81 -17.06 18.91
C VAL A 225 11.56 -16.98 19.80
N PHE A 226 10.57 -16.20 19.38
CA PHE A 226 9.33 -15.96 20.13
C PHE A 226 8.23 -16.99 19.84
N LYS A 227 8.47 -17.96 18.96
CA LYS A 227 7.49 -18.98 18.54
C LYS A 227 6.14 -18.37 18.16
N PRO A 228 6.11 -17.44 17.19
CA PRO A 228 4.87 -16.79 16.80
C PRO A 228 3.98 -17.71 15.95
N HIS A 229 2.70 -17.38 15.86
CA HIS A 229 1.76 -17.97 14.90
C HIS A 229 1.73 -17.19 13.58
N ALA A 230 2.10 -15.92 13.63
CA ALA A 230 2.31 -15.05 12.49
C ALA A 230 3.27 -13.91 12.85
N ILE A 231 3.95 -13.37 11.83
CA ILE A 231 4.76 -12.16 11.91
C ILE A 231 4.11 -11.12 11.01
N PHE A 232 3.80 -9.95 11.55
CA PHE A 232 3.20 -8.82 10.86
C PHE A 232 4.20 -7.68 10.79
N ALA A 233 4.62 -7.30 9.59
CA ALA A 233 5.63 -6.27 9.35
C ALA A 233 5.02 -5.11 8.56
N PHE A 234 5.02 -3.93 9.16
CA PHE A 234 4.50 -2.70 8.57
C PHE A 234 5.54 -1.93 7.77
N ASP A 235 5.07 -1.02 6.92
CA ASP A 235 5.88 0.09 6.44
C ASP A 235 5.87 1.28 7.41
N GLY A 236 6.53 2.39 7.02
CA GLY A 236 6.73 3.52 7.94
C GLY A 236 5.47 4.22 8.41
N ASP A 237 4.43 4.27 7.59
CA ASP A 237 3.14 4.94 7.86
C ASP A 237 1.97 3.97 8.02
N ALA A 238 2.26 2.67 8.04
CA ALA A 238 1.34 1.57 8.35
C ALA A 238 0.10 1.48 7.44
N ASP A 239 0.19 1.96 6.21
CA ASP A 239 -0.83 1.68 5.19
C ASP A 239 -0.61 0.30 4.54
N ARG A 240 0.60 -0.30 4.67
CA ARG A 240 0.98 -1.60 4.14
C ARG A 240 1.27 -2.60 5.24
N LEU A 241 0.97 -3.87 4.93
CA LEU A 241 1.28 -5.00 5.78
C LEU A 241 1.91 -6.15 4.97
N ALA A 242 3.12 -6.57 5.34
CA ALA A 242 3.67 -7.85 4.95
C ALA A 242 3.45 -8.88 6.07
N VAL A 243 3.21 -10.12 5.70
CA VAL A 243 2.94 -11.22 6.62
C VAL A 243 3.91 -12.36 6.37
N LEU A 244 4.49 -12.91 7.44
CA LEU A 244 5.31 -14.10 7.37
C LEU A 244 4.73 -15.20 8.27
N ASP A 245 4.85 -16.41 7.79
CA ASP A 245 4.65 -17.63 8.58
C ASP A 245 5.97 -18.05 9.22
N PRO A 246 5.98 -18.50 10.48
CA PRO A 246 7.22 -18.89 11.14
C PRO A 246 7.95 -20.07 10.50
N LEU A 247 7.26 -20.89 9.71
CA LEU A 247 7.82 -22.11 9.09
C LEU A 247 8.06 -21.92 7.60
N SER A 248 7.09 -21.34 6.87
CA SER A 248 7.16 -21.19 5.40
C SER A 248 7.71 -19.81 4.95
N GLY A 249 7.95 -18.90 5.87
CA GLY A 249 8.49 -17.58 5.54
C GLY A 249 7.45 -16.61 4.99
N PHE A 250 7.83 -15.81 4.00
CA PHE A 250 7.01 -14.74 3.46
C PHE A 250 5.75 -15.25 2.76
N ILE A 251 4.58 -14.80 3.21
CA ILE A 251 3.29 -15.14 2.59
C ILE A 251 3.08 -14.25 1.37
N ARG A 252 2.77 -14.88 0.24
CA ARG A 252 2.39 -14.17 -0.99
C ARG A 252 1.23 -13.23 -0.73
N GLN A 253 1.37 -12.02 -1.19
CA GLN A 253 0.41 -10.94 -0.90
C GLN A 253 -0.93 -11.16 -1.57
N ASP A 254 -0.96 -11.74 -2.76
CA ASP A 254 -2.19 -12.07 -3.46
C ASP A 254 -2.96 -13.23 -2.81
N ARG A 255 -2.28 -14.17 -2.10
CA ARG A 255 -2.96 -15.12 -1.20
C ARG A 255 -3.70 -14.42 -0.07
N LEU A 256 -3.10 -13.37 0.50
CA LEU A 256 -3.77 -12.56 1.53
C LEU A 256 -4.94 -11.77 0.93
N LEU A 257 -4.75 -11.19 -0.26
CA LEU A 257 -5.85 -10.50 -0.96
C LEU A 257 -7.01 -11.47 -1.27
N ALA A 258 -6.71 -12.69 -1.71
CA ALA A 258 -7.73 -13.72 -1.94
C ALA A 258 -8.48 -14.09 -0.65
N PHE A 259 -7.76 -14.22 0.48
CA PHE A 259 -8.37 -14.44 1.79
C PHE A 259 -9.29 -13.28 2.19
N TYR A 260 -8.85 -12.02 2.06
CA TYR A 260 -9.69 -10.87 2.38
C TYR A 260 -10.89 -10.75 1.43
N ALA A 261 -10.70 -11.03 0.14
CA ALA A 261 -11.80 -11.06 -0.83
C ALA A 261 -12.85 -12.10 -0.47
N LYS A 262 -12.42 -13.32 -0.07
CA LYS A 262 -13.33 -14.36 0.43
C LYS A 262 -14.14 -13.85 1.61
N LYS A 263 -13.47 -13.28 2.63
CA LYS A 263 -14.15 -12.79 3.84
C LYS A 263 -15.11 -11.62 3.53
N ALA A 264 -14.74 -10.71 2.65
CA ALA A 264 -15.62 -9.64 2.20
C ALA A 264 -16.84 -10.17 1.45
N LEU A 265 -16.66 -11.19 0.58
CA LEU A 265 -17.74 -11.79 -0.21
C LEU A 265 -18.65 -12.73 0.60
N GLU A 266 -18.21 -13.24 1.75
CA GLU A 266 -19.05 -13.93 2.73
C GLU A 266 -20.11 -12.98 3.31
N SER A 267 -19.75 -11.71 3.54
CA SER A 267 -20.65 -10.67 4.04
C SER A 267 -21.57 -10.12 2.94
N ARG A 268 -21.02 -9.76 1.79
CA ARG A 268 -21.74 -9.09 0.70
C ARG A 268 -21.18 -9.48 -0.66
N LYS A 269 -22.04 -9.92 -1.60
CA LYS A 269 -21.63 -10.12 -2.99
C LYS A 269 -21.31 -8.78 -3.65
N GLY A 270 -20.33 -8.78 -4.55
CA GLY A 270 -19.94 -7.56 -5.24
C GLY A 270 -18.69 -7.70 -6.08
N HIS A 271 -18.15 -6.56 -6.42
CA HIS A 271 -16.99 -6.43 -7.31
C HIS A 271 -15.69 -6.30 -6.50
N VAL A 272 -14.64 -6.97 -6.95
CA VAL A 272 -13.28 -6.91 -6.41
C VAL A 272 -12.36 -6.26 -7.43
N VAL A 273 -11.64 -5.22 -7.04
CA VAL A 273 -10.67 -4.52 -7.88
C VAL A 273 -9.26 -4.85 -7.42
N VAL A 274 -8.42 -5.39 -8.30
CA VAL A 274 -7.02 -5.68 -7.99
C VAL A 274 -6.07 -5.07 -9.01
N SER A 275 -4.80 -4.87 -8.62
CA SER A 275 -3.81 -4.38 -9.56
C SER A 275 -3.44 -5.42 -10.61
N ILE A 276 -2.93 -4.96 -11.75
CA ILE A 276 -2.61 -5.80 -12.92
C ILE A 276 -1.60 -6.92 -12.60
N ASP A 277 -0.76 -6.75 -11.58
CA ASP A 277 0.27 -7.70 -11.13
C ASP A 277 -0.24 -8.77 -10.15
N THR A 278 -1.54 -8.77 -9.85
CA THR A 278 -2.18 -9.75 -8.95
C THR A 278 -2.38 -11.10 -9.67
N GLY A 279 -2.11 -12.20 -8.95
CA GLY A 279 -2.24 -13.57 -9.46
C GLY A 279 -3.68 -14.06 -9.60
N TYR A 280 -3.85 -15.21 -10.27
CA TYR A 280 -5.16 -15.88 -10.47
C TYR A 280 -5.78 -16.41 -9.17
N VAL A 281 -5.00 -16.55 -8.11
CA VAL A 281 -5.54 -16.96 -6.79
C VAL A 281 -6.71 -16.09 -6.35
N VAL A 282 -6.68 -14.79 -6.66
CA VAL A 282 -7.79 -13.87 -6.33
C VAL A 282 -8.99 -14.15 -7.23
N ASP A 283 -8.77 -14.38 -8.53
CA ASP A 283 -9.84 -14.71 -9.48
C ASP A 283 -10.59 -15.98 -9.06
N ASP A 284 -9.85 -17.04 -8.73
CA ASP A 284 -10.44 -18.31 -8.35
C ASP A 284 -11.33 -18.20 -7.13
N VAL A 285 -10.82 -17.56 -6.09
CA VAL A 285 -11.57 -17.37 -4.85
C VAL A 285 -12.77 -16.45 -5.06
N VAL A 286 -12.62 -15.35 -5.80
CA VAL A 286 -13.71 -14.40 -6.06
C VAL A 286 -14.82 -15.05 -6.89
N LEU A 287 -14.46 -15.83 -7.91
CA LEU A 287 -15.44 -16.53 -8.76
C LEU A 287 -16.14 -17.63 -7.99
N GLU A 288 -15.42 -18.43 -7.18
CA GLU A 288 -16.01 -19.45 -6.29
C GLU A 288 -17.03 -18.83 -5.33
N MET A 289 -16.73 -17.64 -4.83
CA MET A 289 -17.63 -16.91 -3.93
C MET A 289 -18.78 -16.19 -4.66
N GLY A 290 -18.86 -16.30 -6.00
CA GLY A 290 -19.90 -15.66 -6.81
C GLY A 290 -19.77 -14.14 -6.93
N GLY A 291 -18.55 -13.62 -6.77
CA GLY A 291 -18.19 -12.24 -7.03
C GLY A 291 -17.66 -12.03 -8.46
N THR A 292 -17.25 -10.83 -8.77
CA THR A 292 -16.57 -10.46 -10.01
C THR A 292 -15.25 -9.77 -9.71
N VAL A 293 -14.25 -9.93 -10.58
CA VAL A 293 -12.92 -9.35 -10.41
C VAL A 293 -12.51 -8.53 -11.62
N GLU A 294 -11.89 -7.39 -11.37
CA GLU A 294 -11.33 -6.50 -12.39
C GLU A 294 -9.87 -6.17 -12.05
N ARG A 295 -9.01 -6.13 -13.07
CA ARG A 295 -7.64 -5.61 -12.95
C ARG A 295 -7.58 -4.14 -13.32
N TYR A 296 -6.81 -3.40 -12.53
CA TYR A 296 -6.63 -1.97 -12.71
C TYR A 296 -5.15 -1.58 -12.60
N ASN A 297 -4.83 -0.31 -12.87
CA ASN A 297 -3.46 0.21 -12.76
C ASN A 297 -2.91 0.04 -11.35
N LEU A 298 -1.65 -0.42 -11.24
CA LEU A 298 -0.94 -0.48 -9.96
C LEU A 298 -0.75 0.93 -9.36
N GLY A 299 -1.09 1.08 -8.09
CA GLY A 299 -1.06 2.36 -7.38
C GLY A 299 -2.35 3.18 -7.51
N LYS A 300 -3.38 2.68 -8.23
CA LYS A 300 -4.60 3.43 -8.54
C LYS A 300 -5.91 2.69 -8.26
N THR A 301 -5.86 1.57 -7.57
CA THR A 301 -7.08 0.80 -7.25
C THR A 301 -8.09 1.61 -6.44
N HIS A 302 -7.63 2.57 -5.62
CA HIS A 302 -8.48 3.51 -4.88
C HIS A 302 -9.25 4.47 -5.82
N GLU A 303 -8.65 4.91 -6.95
CA GLU A 303 -9.34 5.72 -7.95
C GLU A 303 -10.51 4.92 -8.56
N ARG A 304 -10.28 3.62 -8.86
CA ARG A 304 -11.33 2.75 -9.41
C ARG A 304 -12.48 2.52 -8.43
N VAL A 305 -12.18 2.40 -7.14
CA VAL A 305 -13.22 2.32 -6.10
C VAL A 305 -14.09 3.58 -6.10
N LYS A 306 -13.48 4.76 -6.28
CA LYS A 306 -14.22 6.03 -6.37
C LYS A 306 -15.10 6.10 -7.62
N GLU A 307 -14.57 5.69 -8.78
CA GLU A 307 -15.30 5.66 -10.06
C GLU A 307 -16.51 4.73 -10.03
N LEU A 308 -16.33 3.50 -9.53
CA LEU A 308 -17.40 2.51 -9.45
C LEU A 308 -18.40 2.77 -8.32
N GLY A 309 -17.97 3.52 -7.29
CA GLY A 309 -18.70 3.74 -6.05
C GLY A 309 -18.51 2.59 -5.05
N ARG A 310 -18.23 2.95 -3.78
CA ARG A 310 -17.97 1.98 -2.70
C ARG A 310 -19.10 0.97 -2.46
N GLN A 311 -20.31 1.29 -2.84
CA GLN A 311 -21.47 0.38 -2.72
C GLN A 311 -21.40 -0.80 -3.70
N ASN A 312 -20.69 -0.67 -4.82
CA ASN A 312 -20.57 -1.69 -5.85
C ASN A 312 -19.28 -2.54 -5.68
N VAL A 313 -18.26 -1.97 -5.05
CA VAL A 313 -16.98 -2.64 -4.78
C VAL A 313 -16.97 -3.15 -3.34
N VAL A 314 -16.65 -4.42 -3.12
CA VAL A 314 -16.51 -4.99 -1.77
C VAL A 314 -15.09 -4.87 -1.26
N MET A 315 -14.12 -5.03 -2.15
CA MET A 315 -12.70 -4.97 -1.82
C MET A 315 -11.90 -4.40 -2.99
N ALA A 316 -10.86 -3.64 -2.69
CA ALA A 316 -9.79 -3.39 -3.64
C ALA A 316 -8.44 -3.69 -3.00
N GLY A 317 -7.46 -4.09 -3.81
CA GLY A 317 -6.16 -4.49 -3.29
C GLY A 317 -5.03 -4.38 -4.31
N GLU A 318 -3.85 -4.16 -3.75
CA GLU A 318 -2.55 -4.17 -4.42
C GLU A 318 -1.58 -4.92 -3.51
N PRO A 319 -0.40 -5.28 -3.98
CA PRO A 319 0.59 -5.84 -3.08
C PRO A 319 0.77 -5.01 -1.80
N TRP A 320 0.61 -5.67 -0.63
CA TRP A 320 0.63 -5.13 0.75
C TRP A 320 -0.52 -4.19 1.14
N LYS A 321 -1.39 -3.80 0.22
CA LYS A 321 -2.45 -2.81 0.42
C LYS A 321 -3.83 -3.44 0.34
N LEU A 322 -4.69 -3.10 1.27
CA LEU A 322 -6.07 -3.55 1.32
C LEU A 322 -7.01 -2.36 1.51
N ILE A 323 -8.06 -2.33 0.70
CA ILE A 323 -9.24 -1.48 0.89
C ILE A 323 -10.43 -2.41 1.09
N LEU A 324 -11.06 -2.40 2.25
CA LEU A 324 -12.39 -2.96 2.46
C LEU A 324 -13.41 -1.83 2.47
N THR A 325 -14.21 -1.75 1.44
CA THR A 325 -15.10 -0.59 1.24
C THR A 325 -16.18 -0.47 2.30
N GLU A 326 -16.53 -1.55 2.99
CA GLU A 326 -17.43 -1.54 4.13
C GLU A 326 -16.83 -0.78 5.33
N TRP A 327 -15.52 -0.94 5.58
CA TRP A 327 -14.76 -0.13 6.54
C TRP A 327 -14.54 1.28 6.02
N GLY A 328 -13.94 1.40 4.85
CA GLY A 328 -13.71 2.69 4.21
C GLY A 328 -13.02 2.57 2.85
N PRO A 329 -13.02 3.66 2.05
CA PRO A 329 -12.42 3.65 0.72
C PRO A 329 -10.91 3.94 0.72
N TRP A 330 -10.20 3.64 1.79
CA TRP A 330 -8.76 3.88 1.97
C TRP A 330 -7.98 2.60 2.20
N VAL A 331 -6.69 2.66 1.91
CA VAL A 331 -5.75 1.59 2.21
C VAL A 331 -5.47 1.53 3.70
N ASP A 332 -5.52 0.32 4.30
CA ASP A 332 -5.41 0.16 5.75
C ASP A 332 -4.63 -1.11 6.14
N GLY A 333 -3.36 -0.95 6.52
CA GLY A 333 -2.51 -2.04 7.03
C GLY A 333 -2.90 -2.48 8.46
N VAL A 334 -3.47 -1.57 9.25
CA VAL A 334 -3.90 -1.86 10.63
C VAL A 334 -5.17 -2.72 10.62
N LEU A 335 -6.10 -2.47 9.69
CA LEU A 335 -7.25 -3.33 9.44
C LEU A 335 -6.83 -4.76 9.10
N GLN A 336 -5.80 -4.93 8.27
CA GLN A 336 -5.28 -6.26 7.91
C GLN A 336 -4.82 -7.02 9.16
N VAL A 337 -4.09 -6.36 10.08
CA VAL A 337 -3.67 -6.95 11.36
C VAL A 337 -4.89 -7.35 12.21
N ALA A 338 -5.89 -6.50 12.30
CA ALA A 338 -7.09 -6.80 13.10
C ALA A 338 -7.83 -8.02 12.55
N LEU A 339 -8.06 -8.08 11.24
CA LEU A 339 -8.72 -9.22 10.58
C LEU A 339 -7.94 -10.53 10.77
N LEU A 340 -6.65 -10.54 10.45
CA LEU A 340 -5.83 -11.75 10.59
C LEU A 340 -5.74 -12.19 12.04
N THR A 341 -5.58 -11.27 12.99
CA THR A 341 -5.53 -11.59 14.42
C THR A 341 -6.81 -12.29 14.87
N LYS A 342 -7.99 -11.79 14.48
CA LYS A 342 -9.28 -12.42 14.80
C LYS A 342 -9.30 -13.91 14.40
N TYR A 343 -9.00 -14.20 13.14
CA TYR A 343 -9.05 -15.58 12.63
C TYR A 343 -7.95 -16.48 13.20
N LEU A 344 -6.76 -15.94 13.45
CA LEU A 344 -5.69 -16.71 14.13
C LEU A 344 -6.11 -17.07 15.55
N VAL A 345 -6.69 -16.15 16.30
CA VAL A 345 -7.17 -16.39 17.69
C VAL A 345 -8.34 -17.38 17.70
N GLU A 346 -9.25 -17.32 16.75
CA GLU A 346 -10.36 -18.27 16.62
C GLU A 346 -9.86 -19.70 16.35
N THR A 347 -8.84 -19.85 15.53
CA THR A 347 -8.34 -21.16 15.09
C THR A 347 -7.19 -21.70 15.93
N GLY A 348 -6.34 -20.83 16.49
CA GLY A 348 -5.11 -21.20 17.17
C GLY A 348 -4.04 -21.76 16.23
N LYS A 349 -4.13 -21.49 14.94
CA LYS A 349 -3.24 -22.00 13.89
C LYS A 349 -2.24 -20.93 13.50
N ASN A 350 -1.15 -21.33 12.83
CA ASN A 350 -0.30 -20.38 12.14
C ASN A 350 -0.95 -19.88 10.84
N ILE A 351 -0.41 -18.81 10.27
CA ILE A 351 -1.03 -18.15 9.13
C ILE A 351 -1.11 -19.02 7.87
N SER A 352 -0.07 -19.81 7.56
CA SER A 352 -0.11 -20.72 6.39
C SER A 352 -1.22 -21.75 6.55
N LYS A 353 -1.35 -22.35 7.73
CA LYS A 353 -2.39 -23.33 7.99
C LYS A 353 -3.80 -22.73 7.97
N LEU A 354 -3.95 -21.47 8.41
CA LEU A 354 -5.21 -20.75 8.27
C LEU A 354 -5.60 -20.60 6.80
N LEU A 355 -4.68 -20.17 5.94
CA LEU A 355 -4.93 -20.02 4.51
C LEU A 355 -5.24 -21.32 3.80
N ASP A 356 -4.57 -22.43 4.18
CA ASP A 356 -4.82 -23.76 3.63
C ASP A 356 -6.21 -24.28 4.01
N ASP A 357 -6.61 -24.12 5.28
CA ASP A 357 -7.95 -24.54 5.75
C ASP A 357 -9.07 -23.71 5.09
N GLU A 358 -8.79 -22.46 4.76
CA GLU A 358 -9.67 -21.60 3.98
C GLU A 358 -9.62 -21.92 2.48
N ARG A 359 -8.83 -22.92 2.06
CA ARG A 359 -8.66 -23.36 0.67
C ARG A 359 -8.21 -22.24 -0.26
N ILE A 360 -7.32 -21.37 0.22
CA ILE A 360 -6.70 -20.33 -0.61
C ILE A 360 -5.56 -20.97 -1.41
N PRO A 361 -5.63 -21.02 -2.76
CA PRO A 361 -4.59 -21.61 -3.58
C PRO A 361 -3.22 -20.94 -3.39
N ASP A 362 -2.16 -21.66 -3.75
CA ASP A 362 -0.80 -21.14 -3.77
C ASP A 362 -0.13 -21.54 -5.08
N TYR A 363 -0.13 -20.63 -6.05
CA TYR A 363 0.45 -20.88 -7.37
C TYR A 363 1.92 -20.46 -7.41
N PRO A 364 2.81 -21.19 -8.08
CA PRO A 364 4.19 -20.77 -8.31
C PRO A 364 4.27 -19.41 -8.98
N TRP A 365 5.14 -18.55 -8.48
CA TRP A 365 5.21 -17.15 -8.86
C TRP A 365 6.66 -16.65 -8.84
N ASP A 366 6.99 -15.71 -9.73
CA ASP A 366 8.30 -15.06 -9.84
C ASP A 366 8.14 -13.56 -10.13
N ARG A 367 9.01 -12.77 -9.55
CA ARG A 367 9.07 -11.32 -9.76
C ARG A 367 10.52 -10.90 -9.93
N ARG A 368 10.85 -10.27 -11.06
CA ARG A 368 12.20 -9.77 -11.34
C ARG A 368 12.19 -8.34 -11.78
N SER A 369 13.22 -7.59 -11.36
CA SER A 369 13.46 -6.23 -11.79
C SER A 369 14.87 -6.12 -12.36
N TYR A 370 14.99 -5.61 -13.59
CA TYR A 370 16.24 -5.46 -14.34
C TYR A 370 16.61 -3.99 -14.42
N LEU A 371 17.73 -3.59 -13.81
CA LEU A 371 18.29 -2.24 -13.94
C LEU A 371 19.12 -2.17 -15.22
N LEU A 372 18.67 -1.35 -16.18
CA LEU A 372 19.26 -1.22 -17.50
C LEU A 372 20.17 -0.01 -17.61
N ASP A 373 21.27 -0.16 -18.34
CA ASP A 373 22.26 0.89 -18.61
C ASP A 373 22.62 0.90 -20.11
N PRO A 374 22.59 2.03 -20.82
CA PRO A 374 22.11 3.32 -20.31
C PRO A 374 20.58 3.33 -20.11
N PRO A 375 20.04 4.21 -19.24
CA PRO A 375 18.61 4.24 -18.91
C PRO A 375 17.67 4.38 -20.10
N GLU A 376 18.11 5.03 -21.15
CA GLU A 376 17.35 5.32 -22.37
C GLU A 376 16.96 4.05 -23.15
N ILE A 377 17.76 2.99 -23.04
CA ILE A 377 17.46 1.72 -23.76
C ILE A 377 16.24 1.00 -23.17
N ARG A 378 15.82 1.32 -21.94
CA ARG A 378 14.69 0.67 -21.29
C ARG A 378 13.43 0.67 -22.17
N GLU A 379 13.14 1.78 -22.82
CA GLU A 379 11.99 1.89 -23.71
C GLU A 379 12.08 0.97 -24.92
N LEU A 380 13.27 0.87 -25.50
CA LEU A 380 13.52 0.00 -26.65
C LEU A 380 13.45 -1.49 -26.26
N VAL A 381 14.09 -1.84 -25.14
CA VAL A 381 14.05 -3.24 -24.62
C VAL A 381 12.62 -3.64 -24.26
N TYR A 382 11.86 -2.72 -23.64
CA TYR A 382 10.47 -2.97 -23.31
C TYR A 382 9.63 -3.25 -24.56
N ARG A 383 9.70 -2.41 -25.59
CA ARG A 383 8.94 -2.57 -26.84
C ARG A 383 9.31 -3.86 -27.56
N ASP A 384 10.61 -4.08 -27.78
CA ASP A 384 11.09 -5.29 -28.49
C ASP A 384 10.64 -6.55 -27.74
N LEU A 385 10.70 -6.57 -26.39
CA LEU A 385 10.26 -7.71 -25.61
C LEU A 385 8.75 -7.95 -25.74
N VAL A 386 7.95 -6.90 -25.68
CA VAL A 386 6.49 -6.98 -25.86
C VAL A 386 6.14 -7.52 -27.25
N ASP A 387 6.79 -7.02 -28.30
CA ASP A 387 6.56 -7.43 -29.68
C ASP A 387 6.98 -8.90 -29.95
N GLU A 388 8.01 -9.37 -29.23
CA GLU A 388 8.54 -10.73 -29.40
C GLU A 388 7.87 -11.78 -28.47
N MET A 389 6.93 -11.39 -27.58
CA MET A 389 6.34 -12.30 -26.58
C MET A 389 5.58 -13.48 -27.19
N SER A 390 4.80 -13.27 -28.27
CA SER A 390 4.07 -14.36 -28.94
C SER A 390 5.04 -15.38 -29.59
N CYS A 391 6.13 -14.91 -30.18
CA CYS A 391 7.17 -15.81 -30.72
C CYS A 391 7.89 -16.57 -29.60
N LEU A 392 8.04 -15.97 -28.41
CA LEU A 392 8.81 -16.55 -27.32
C LEU A 392 8.04 -17.60 -26.51
N LEU A 393 6.78 -17.32 -26.19
CA LEU A 393 5.94 -18.13 -25.29
C LEU A 393 4.70 -18.74 -25.95
N GLY A 394 4.44 -18.39 -27.21
CA GLY A 394 3.23 -18.76 -27.96
C GLY A 394 2.16 -17.67 -27.86
N ASP A 395 1.09 -17.82 -28.63
CA ASP A 395 0.02 -16.83 -28.67
C ASP A 395 -0.77 -16.79 -27.35
N PRO A 396 -0.91 -15.61 -26.74
CA PRO A 396 -1.72 -15.44 -25.54
C PRO A 396 -3.22 -15.54 -25.86
N VAL A 397 -4.01 -16.05 -24.93
CA VAL A 397 -5.49 -16.04 -25.04
C VAL A 397 -6.06 -14.66 -24.72
N ARG A 398 -5.31 -13.86 -24.00
CA ARG A 398 -5.68 -12.48 -23.64
C ARG A 398 -4.44 -11.63 -23.39
N VAL A 399 -4.51 -10.37 -23.76
CA VAL A 399 -3.51 -9.35 -23.42
C VAL A 399 -4.22 -8.20 -22.71
N ILE A 400 -3.68 -7.77 -21.56
CA ILE A 400 -4.18 -6.63 -20.79
C ILE A 400 -3.08 -5.56 -20.79
N ASP A 401 -3.38 -4.36 -21.30
CA ASP A 401 -2.41 -3.29 -21.57
C ASP A 401 -2.68 -1.99 -20.78
N ILE A 402 -3.26 -2.10 -19.59
CA ILE A 402 -3.64 -0.94 -18.76
C ILE A 402 -2.45 -0.30 -18.02
N ASP A 403 -1.43 -1.10 -17.61
CA ASP A 403 -0.21 -0.62 -16.93
C ASP A 403 0.95 -1.61 -17.19
N GLY A 404 1.48 -1.55 -18.41
CA GLY A 404 2.33 -2.58 -18.99
C GLY A 404 1.50 -3.58 -19.79
N TYR A 405 2.11 -4.69 -20.18
CA TYR A 405 1.44 -5.75 -20.94
C TYR A 405 1.44 -7.05 -20.15
N ARG A 406 0.26 -7.51 -19.76
CA ARG A 406 0.03 -8.81 -19.14
C ARG A 406 -0.48 -9.77 -20.21
N PHE A 407 0.32 -10.79 -20.53
CA PHE A 407 0.02 -11.86 -21.47
C PHE A 407 -0.50 -13.07 -20.69
N GLU A 408 -1.73 -13.48 -20.94
CA GLU A 408 -2.38 -14.61 -20.29
C GLU A 408 -2.48 -15.78 -21.29
N TYR A 409 -2.12 -17.00 -20.86
CA TYR A 409 -2.05 -18.20 -21.69
C TYR A 409 -3.14 -19.21 -21.34
N LYS A 410 -3.42 -20.15 -22.27
CA LYS A 410 -4.46 -21.18 -22.12
C LYS A 410 -4.23 -22.10 -20.91
N ASP A 411 -2.98 -22.33 -20.54
CA ASP A 411 -2.57 -23.12 -19.38
C ASP A 411 -2.62 -22.34 -18.06
N ARG A 412 -3.31 -21.20 -18.04
CA ARG A 412 -3.44 -20.31 -16.88
C ARG A 412 -2.09 -19.76 -16.36
N SER A 413 -1.04 -19.83 -17.19
CA SER A 413 0.16 -19.04 -16.89
C SER A 413 0.01 -17.62 -17.41
N TRP A 414 0.75 -16.69 -16.82
CA TRP A 414 0.80 -15.31 -17.31
C TRP A 414 2.15 -14.66 -17.06
N VAL A 415 2.48 -13.69 -17.90
CA VAL A 415 3.65 -12.81 -17.74
C VAL A 415 3.20 -11.37 -17.88
N LEU A 416 3.60 -10.53 -16.94
CA LEU A 416 3.46 -9.08 -17.02
C LEU A 416 4.82 -8.44 -17.27
N VAL A 417 4.93 -7.67 -18.34
CA VAL A 417 6.08 -6.83 -18.67
C VAL A 417 5.72 -5.38 -18.35
N ARG A 418 6.44 -4.75 -17.44
CA ARG A 418 6.12 -3.40 -16.95
C ARG A 418 7.38 -2.54 -16.78
N LYS A 419 7.27 -1.26 -17.07
CA LYS A 419 8.31 -0.27 -16.75
C LYS A 419 8.12 0.24 -15.34
N SER A 420 9.20 0.40 -14.56
CA SER A 420 9.12 1.15 -13.30
C SER A 420 8.83 2.63 -13.60
N GLY A 421 7.93 3.25 -12.82
CA GLY A 421 7.60 4.67 -12.93
C GLY A 421 8.66 5.60 -12.33
N THR A 422 9.51 5.08 -11.43
CA THR A 422 10.45 5.87 -10.63
C THR A 422 11.92 5.56 -10.90
N GLU A 423 12.24 4.39 -11.45
CA GLU A 423 13.60 3.92 -11.69
C GLU A 423 13.76 3.45 -13.14
N PRO A 424 14.96 3.41 -13.72
CA PRO A 424 15.20 2.88 -15.06
C PRO A 424 15.17 1.33 -15.07
N LYS A 425 14.21 0.74 -14.37
CA LYS A 425 14.04 -0.71 -14.25
C LYS A 425 12.92 -1.23 -15.15
N LEU A 426 13.18 -2.37 -15.81
CA LEU A 426 12.17 -3.22 -16.42
C LEU A 426 11.74 -4.27 -15.41
N ARG A 427 10.45 -4.47 -15.23
CA ARG A 427 9.89 -5.41 -14.26
C ARG A 427 9.14 -6.52 -14.98
N ILE A 428 9.40 -7.75 -14.56
CA ILE A 428 8.73 -8.97 -15.03
C ILE A 428 8.05 -9.61 -13.82
N TYR A 429 6.81 -9.97 -13.99
CA TYR A 429 6.04 -10.77 -13.03
C TYR A 429 5.49 -11.97 -13.78
N ALA A 430 5.52 -13.13 -13.17
CA ALA A 430 5.04 -14.34 -13.79
C ALA A 430 4.39 -15.27 -12.75
N GLU A 431 3.37 -15.99 -13.17
CA GLU A 431 2.71 -17.05 -12.40
C GLU A 431 2.34 -18.20 -13.32
N ALA A 432 2.36 -19.40 -12.79
CA ALA A 432 1.90 -20.60 -13.48
C ALA A 432 1.30 -21.59 -12.48
N GLU A 433 0.50 -22.55 -12.96
CA GLU A 433 -0.05 -23.62 -12.11
C GLU A 433 1.03 -24.59 -11.61
N THR A 434 2.16 -24.70 -12.34
CA THR A 434 3.27 -25.60 -11.97
C THR A 434 4.62 -24.84 -11.93
N SER A 435 5.51 -25.27 -11.02
CA SER A 435 6.86 -24.72 -10.92
C SER A 435 7.69 -24.93 -12.21
N GLU A 436 7.54 -26.05 -12.88
CA GLU A 436 8.24 -26.35 -14.14
C GLU A 436 7.87 -25.36 -15.24
N ARG A 437 6.56 -25.08 -15.37
CA ARG A 437 6.08 -24.10 -16.34
C ARG A 437 6.59 -22.69 -16.02
N LEU A 438 6.53 -22.30 -14.74
CA LEU A 438 7.02 -21.01 -14.29
C LEU A 438 8.50 -20.81 -14.63
N VAL A 439 9.35 -21.78 -14.22
CA VAL A 439 10.81 -21.73 -14.46
C VAL A 439 11.11 -21.63 -15.96
N THR A 440 10.49 -22.50 -16.76
CA THR A 440 10.68 -22.49 -18.22
C THR A 440 10.31 -21.14 -18.84
N MET A 441 9.21 -20.54 -18.39
CA MET A 441 8.70 -19.27 -18.91
C MET A 441 9.63 -18.11 -18.52
N VAL A 442 10.01 -18.05 -17.25
CA VAL A 442 10.88 -16.98 -16.72
C VAL A 442 12.27 -17.04 -17.36
N GLU A 443 12.87 -18.23 -17.50
CA GLU A 443 14.18 -18.39 -18.15
C GLU A 443 14.17 -17.96 -19.63
N LYS A 444 13.08 -18.25 -20.36
CA LYS A 444 12.95 -17.78 -21.75
C LYS A 444 12.89 -16.26 -21.81
N VAL A 445 12.05 -15.64 -20.95
CA VAL A 445 11.91 -14.18 -20.90
C VAL A 445 13.22 -13.51 -20.50
N GLU A 446 13.92 -14.03 -19.48
CA GLU A 446 15.20 -13.51 -19.03
C GLU A 446 16.27 -13.56 -20.11
N ARG A 447 16.43 -14.72 -20.78
CA ARG A 447 17.35 -14.85 -21.93
C ARG A 447 17.03 -13.83 -23.03
N LYS A 448 15.75 -13.62 -23.31
CA LYS A 448 15.32 -12.65 -24.31
C LYS A 448 15.63 -11.20 -23.89
N ILE A 449 15.47 -10.86 -22.62
CA ILE A 449 15.85 -9.55 -22.09
C ILE A 449 17.35 -9.32 -22.29
N HIS A 450 18.20 -10.28 -21.96
CA HIS A 450 19.65 -10.19 -22.17
C HIS A 450 20.00 -10.03 -23.65
N GLU A 451 19.40 -10.83 -24.53
CA GLU A 451 19.60 -10.76 -26.00
C GLU A 451 19.23 -9.36 -26.54
N ILE A 452 18.04 -8.86 -26.21
CA ILE A 452 17.57 -7.56 -26.68
C ILE A 452 18.45 -6.44 -26.12
N THR A 453 18.80 -6.49 -24.84
CA THR A 453 19.66 -5.48 -24.18
C THR A 453 21.00 -5.39 -24.90
N ASN A 454 21.65 -6.53 -25.17
CA ASN A 454 22.92 -6.57 -25.90
C ASN A 454 22.76 -6.06 -27.35
N ARG A 455 21.69 -6.47 -28.05
CA ARG A 455 21.37 -6.02 -29.43
C ARG A 455 21.19 -4.49 -29.49
N ARG A 456 20.68 -3.89 -28.42
CA ARG A 456 20.48 -2.44 -28.30
C ARG A 456 21.72 -1.68 -27.75
N GLY A 457 22.85 -2.38 -27.56
CA GLY A 457 24.11 -1.78 -27.11
C GLY A 457 24.15 -1.42 -25.62
N GLY A 458 23.28 -2.02 -24.82
CA GLY A 458 23.20 -1.81 -23.38
C GLY A 458 23.68 -3.00 -22.56
N ARG A 459 23.58 -2.86 -21.24
CA ARG A 459 23.90 -3.92 -20.28
C ARG A 459 22.89 -3.92 -19.12
N ILE A 460 22.79 -5.04 -18.44
CA ILE A 460 22.02 -5.17 -17.20
C ILE A 460 23.02 -4.98 -16.05
N LEU A 461 22.76 -3.97 -15.21
CA LEU A 461 23.62 -3.68 -14.06
C LEU A 461 23.25 -4.54 -12.84
N GLU A 462 21.96 -4.80 -12.66
CA GLU A 462 21.44 -5.50 -11.50
C GLU A 462 20.17 -6.25 -11.89
N VAL A 463 19.99 -7.45 -11.33
CA VAL A 463 18.72 -8.18 -11.33
C VAL A 463 18.30 -8.39 -9.88
N THR A 464 17.15 -7.83 -9.50
CA THR A 464 16.56 -8.03 -8.18
C THR A 464 15.43 -9.05 -8.32
N ILE A 465 15.45 -10.11 -7.50
CA ILE A 465 14.38 -11.13 -7.41
C ILE A 465 13.57 -10.85 -6.15
N GLY A 466 12.24 -10.72 -6.28
CA GLY A 466 11.37 -10.25 -5.21
C GLY A 466 10.24 -11.18 -4.81
#